data_d3f037c8814a9e0ff030345a809357bd
#
_entry.id   d3f037c8814a9e0ff030345a809357bd
#
_cell.length_a   1.000
_cell.length_b   1.000
_cell.length_c   1.000
_cell.angle_alpha   90.00
_cell.angle_beta   90.00
_cell.angle_gamma   90.00
#
_symmetry.space_group_name_H-M   'P 1'
#
loop_
_entity.id
_entity.type
_entity.pdbx_description
1 polymer ?
#
loop_
_entity_poly.entity_id
_entity_poly.type
_entity_poly.pdbx_seq_one_letter_code
_entity_poly.pdbx_strand_id
1 'polypeptide(L)'
;MLLRWNALTSTRSALAERGATGPTVGPDELRRAIALLACLTVLSVSAVASEKMLVCISHELEIARPSETITIPWSEVNRALPHALLQKIQIKDSHGRVLPYQVTNVAPQAKDPQKVGLAYGELIFQYDFAAGEKSATFTIENIDEVAPVFPTKAFARHVPERLDDFAWENDRIAHRTYGPALAAPAPPGVAKEVLVTSGLDVWCKRVAYPIIDRWYNKGHDHYHTDQGEGMDMFQVGPSRGCGGVGIWNGQTLAVSGNYQAWRILANGPVRTCFELTYAAWDAHGVKVTETKRITLDAGHNLSRVESTFHVVEGDAPAALNVGIGLNKNPTDRGQDPRIELSQSAEQGTLTQWAVQKTNGQLGTAVVASPEDFVGFADDERNHLVIVRAAPGRAVRYYVGAGWDRSGHFPDREAWLAYIAQHVKRVRSPVRVEINP
;
A
#
# COMPACT_ATOMS: atom_id res chain seq x y z
N MET A 1 22.34 -18.62 -42.10
CA MET A 1 21.98 -19.84 -42.83
C MET A 1 20.61 -19.62 -43.44
N LEU A 2 20.60 -19.32 -44.70
CA LEU A 2 19.45 -19.00 -45.55
C LEU A 2 18.72 -20.28 -45.98
N LEU A 3 17.40 -20.28 -46.07
CA LEU A 3 16.59 -21.14 -46.96
C LEU A 3 15.16 -20.55 -46.91
N ARG A 4 14.76 -19.87 -47.89
CA ARG A 4 14.24 -20.11 -49.26
C ARG A 4 12.72 -20.38 -49.27
N TRP A 5 12.06 -19.43 -49.88
CA TRP A 5 10.74 -19.46 -50.49
C TRP A 5 10.62 -20.58 -51.54
N ASN A 6 9.42 -21.13 -51.68
CA ASN A 6 8.97 -21.67 -52.98
C ASN A 6 7.48 -21.40 -53.19
N ALA A 7 7.22 -20.70 -54.25
CA ALA A 7 5.91 -20.52 -54.88
C ALA A 7 5.61 -21.74 -55.77
N LEU A 8 4.36 -22.10 -55.92
CA LEU A 8 3.88 -22.94 -57.02
C LEU A 8 2.53 -22.43 -57.50
N THR A 9 2.57 -22.14 -58.73
CA THR A 9 1.69 -21.74 -59.80
C THR A 9 0.56 -22.72 -60.11
N SER A 10 -0.61 -22.12 -60.42
CA SER A 10 -1.48 -22.36 -61.59
C SER A 10 -1.87 -23.78 -62.03
N THR A 11 -3.17 -24.01 -62.14
CA THR A 11 -3.75 -24.68 -63.32
C THR A 11 -5.19 -24.17 -63.57
N ARG A 12 -5.40 -23.72 -64.80
CA ARG A 12 -6.68 -23.51 -65.49
C ARG A 12 -7.12 -24.81 -66.17
N SER A 13 -8.38 -25.08 -66.21
CA SER A 13 -9.23 -25.56 -67.38
C SER A 13 -10.52 -26.18 -66.82
N ALA A 14 -11.66 -26.23 -67.41
CA ALA A 14 -12.22 -25.82 -68.68
C ALA A 14 -13.75 -26.15 -68.56
N LEU A 15 -14.54 -25.35 -69.18
CA LEU A 15 -15.93 -25.44 -69.60
C LEU A 15 -16.67 -26.79 -69.52
N ALA A 16 -17.92 -26.73 -69.01
CA ALA A 16 -19.05 -27.38 -69.69
C ALA A 16 -20.35 -26.65 -69.35
N GLU A 17 -21.00 -26.19 -70.38
CA GLU A 17 -22.37 -25.66 -70.40
C GLU A 17 -23.41 -26.74 -70.02
N ARG A 18 -24.35 -26.43 -69.15
CA ARG A 18 -25.69 -27.00 -69.17
C ARG A 18 -26.67 -25.95 -68.71
N GLY A 19 -27.60 -25.58 -69.58
CA GLY A 19 -28.70 -24.71 -69.30
C GLY A 19 -29.68 -25.34 -68.28
N ALA A 20 -30.11 -24.54 -67.36
CA ALA A 20 -31.26 -24.82 -66.54
C ALA A 20 -32.06 -23.51 -66.39
N THR A 21 -33.25 -23.51 -66.92
CA THR A 21 -34.30 -22.49 -66.76
C THR A 21 -34.70 -22.40 -65.28
N GLY A 22 -34.31 -21.32 -64.65
CA GLY A 22 -34.78 -20.98 -63.29
C GLY A 22 -36.08 -20.19 -63.35
N PRO A 23 -36.93 -20.28 -62.35
CA PRO A 23 -38.22 -19.57 -62.29
C PRO A 23 -37.98 -18.07 -62.13
N THR A 24 -38.69 -17.28 -62.92
CA THR A 24 -38.75 -15.82 -62.85
C THR A 24 -39.44 -15.41 -61.54
N VAL A 25 -38.68 -14.81 -60.64
CA VAL A 25 -39.18 -14.21 -59.41
C VAL A 25 -39.91 -12.92 -59.78
N GLY A 26 -41.19 -12.85 -59.43
CA GLY A 26 -42.06 -11.70 -59.72
C GLY A 26 -41.65 -10.45 -58.91
N PRO A 27 -41.98 -9.26 -59.43
CA PRO A 27 -41.57 -7.97 -58.83
C PRO A 27 -41.99 -7.77 -57.36
N ASP A 28 -42.98 -8.51 -56.87
CA ASP A 28 -43.47 -8.43 -55.50
C ASP A 28 -42.64 -9.25 -54.51
N GLU A 29 -41.96 -10.33 -54.92
CA GLU A 29 -41.04 -11.07 -54.08
C GLU A 29 -39.71 -10.33 -53.89
N LEU A 30 -39.29 -9.60 -54.96
CA LEU A 30 -38.09 -8.75 -54.87
C LEU A 30 -38.32 -7.57 -53.91
N ARG A 31 -39.54 -7.01 -53.87
CA ARG A 31 -39.90 -5.95 -52.91
C ARG A 31 -39.97 -6.47 -51.48
N ARG A 32 -40.43 -7.69 -51.24
CA ARG A 32 -40.43 -8.33 -49.90
C ARG A 32 -39.02 -8.70 -49.43
N ALA A 33 -38.15 -9.15 -50.31
CA ALA A 33 -36.74 -9.43 -49.99
C ALA A 33 -35.96 -8.15 -49.66
N ILE A 34 -36.22 -7.05 -50.38
CA ILE A 34 -35.59 -5.74 -50.11
C ILE A 34 -36.15 -5.13 -48.82
N ALA A 35 -37.45 -5.31 -48.50
CA ALA A 35 -38.02 -4.85 -47.23
C ALA A 35 -37.53 -5.66 -46.02
N LEU A 36 -37.25 -6.97 -46.17
CA LEU A 36 -36.63 -7.79 -45.10
C LEU A 36 -35.15 -7.46 -44.92
N LEU A 37 -34.40 -7.14 -45.99
CA LEU A 37 -33.03 -6.72 -45.90
C LEU A 37 -32.89 -5.31 -45.28
N ALA A 38 -33.87 -4.43 -45.52
CA ALA A 38 -33.90 -3.09 -44.91
C ALA A 38 -34.28 -3.11 -43.41
N CYS A 39 -34.95 -4.16 -42.92
CA CYS A 39 -35.27 -4.32 -41.49
C CYS A 39 -34.15 -5.00 -40.69
N LEU A 40 -33.11 -5.58 -41.33
CA LEU A 40 -31.97 -6.21 -40.66
C LEU A 40 -30.75 -5.28 -40.54
N THR A 41 -30.86 -4.03 -41.01
CA THR A 41 -29.82 -3.00 -40.86
C THR A 41 -30.08 -1.99 -39.75
N VAL A 42 -30.96 -2.32 -38.79
CA VAL A 42 -31.17 -1.43 -37.66
C VAL A 42 -30.80 -2.14 -36.37
N LEU A 43 -29.88 -1.48 -35.67
CA LEU A 43 -29.46 -1.67 -34.30
C LEU A 43 -28.27 -2.59 -34.08
N SER A 44 -27.18 -2.37 -34.79
CA SER A 44 -25.93 -2.22 -34.03
C SER A 44 -25.97 -0.83 -33.39
N VAL A 45 -26.63 -0.71 -32.25
CA VAL A 45 -26.28 0.33 -31.29
C VAL A 45 -24.86 0.00 -30.89
N SER A 46 -23.89 0.59 -31.59
CA SER A 46 -22.57 0.75 -31.06
C SER A 46 -22.80 1.46 -29.75
N ALA A 47 -22.71 0.72 -28.63
CA ALA A 47 -22.55 1.35 -27.33
C ALA A 47 -21.32 2.26 -27.54
N VAL A 48 -21.55 3.56 -27.70
CA VAL A 48 -20.49 4.54 -27.69
C VAL A 48 -19.84 4.30 -26.34
N ALA A 49 -18.61 3.75 -26.36
CA ALA A 49 -17.85 3.56 -25.14
C ALA A 49 -17.84 4.93 -24.43
N SER A 50 -18.24 4.97 -23.18
CA SER A 50 -18.22 6.20 -22.42
C SER A 50 -16.80 6.74 -22.42
N GLU A 51 -16.60 7.98 -22.85
CA GLU A 51 -15.29 8.64 -22.80
C GLU A 51 -14.96 9.11 -21.38
N LYS A 52 -15.96 9.09 -20.49
CA LYS A 52 -15.88 9.62 -19.12
C LYS A 52 -16.64 8.73 -18.15
N MET A 53 -16.12 8.61 -16.94
CA MET A 53 -16.84 8.07 -15.80
C MET A 53 -16.92 9.09 -14.69
N LEU A 54 -18.06 9.18 -14.02
CA LEU A 54 -18.22 10.00 -12.83
C LEU A 54 -18.04 9.13 -11.60
N VAL A 55 -17.23 9.64 -10.66
CA VAL A 55 -16.98 9.00 -9.37
C VAL A 55 -17.46 9.93 -8.27
N CYS A 56 -18.47 9.49 -7.53
CA CYS A 56 -18.97 10.20 -6.36
C CYS A 56 -18.38 9.55 -5.09
N ILE A 57 -17.72 10.34 -4.28
CA ILE A 57 -17.15 9.91 -3.00
C ILE A 57 -17.96 10.56 -1.89
N SER A 58 -18.38 9.76 -0.90
CA SER A 58 -19.14 10.26 0.24
C SER A 58 -18.67 9.67 1.58
N HIS A 59 -18.96 10.38 2.67
CA HIS A 59 -18.71 9.94 4.05
C HIS A 59 -19.60 10.66 5.06
N GLU A 60 -19.67 10.11 6.28
CA GLU A 60 -20.56 10.63 7.35
C GLU A 60 -19.86 11.53 8.38
N LEU A 61 -18.52 11.64 8.36
CA LEU A 61 -17.79 12.38 9.38
C LEU A 61 -17.88 13.90 9.17
N GLU A 62 -18.01 14.64 10.26
CA GLU A 62 -17.97 16.11 10.25
C GLU A 62 -16.55 16.69 10.26
N ILE A 63 -15.53 15.87 10.50
CA ILE A 63 -14.14 16.28 10.55
C ILE A 63 -13.53 16.37 9.16
N ALA A 64 -12.51 17.20 9.00
CA ALA A 64 -11.70 17.22 7.79
C ALA A 64 -11.01 15.86 7.57
N ARG A 65 -10.84 15.48 6.31
CA ARG A 65 -10.12 14.26 5.89
C ARG A 65 -9.01 14.64 4.92
N PRO A 66 -7.90 15.22 5.41
CA PRO A 66 -6.79 15.56 4.53
C PRO A 66 -6.14 14.30 3.96
N SER A 67 -5.67 14.40 2.73
CA SER A 67 -5.00 13.31 2.00
C SER A 67 -5.79 12.00 2.02
N GLU A 68 -7.13 12.08 1.90
CA GLU A 68 -7.95 10.87 1.83
C GLU A 68 -7.65 10.12 0.55
N THR A 69 -7.19 8.87 0.69
CA THR A 69 -6.85 8.04 -0.45
C THR A 69 -8.10 7.30 -0.95
N ILE A 70 -8.50 7.63 -2.16
CA ILE A 70 -9.62 7.00 -2.86
C ILE A 70 -9.05 5.86 -3.69
N THR A 71 -9.67 4.69 -3.57
CA THR A 71 -9.24 3.47 -4.23
C THR A 71 -10.38 2.92 -5.10
N ILE A 72 -10.10 2.72 -6.40
CA ILE A 72 -11.05 2.16 -7.36
C ILE A 72 -10.42 0.91 -7.98
N PRO A 73 -11.04 -0.27 -7.89
CA PRO A 73 -10.55 -1.45 -8.59
C PRO A 73 -10.41 -1.17 -10.09
N TRP A 74 -9.29 -1.57 -10.70
CA TRP A 74 -9.07 -1.32 -12.13
C TRP A 74 -10.11 -2.00 -13.00
N SER A 75 -10.68 -3.12 -12.55
CA SER A 75 -11.81 -3.78 -13.23
C SER A 75 -13.03 -2.88 -13.38
N GLU A 76 -13.30 -2.02 -12.38
CA GLU A 76 -14.39 -1.04 -12.44
C GLU A 76 -14.06 0.09 -13.43
N VAL A 77 -12.79 0.53 -13.45
CA VAL A 77 -12.32 1.49 -14.47
C VAL A 77 -12.51 0.92 -15.87
N ASN A 78 -12.06 -0.31 -16.12
CA ASN A 78 -12.23 -0.96 -17.42
C ASN A 78 -13.69 -1.18 -17.82
N ARG A 79 -14.57 -1.42 -16.86
CA ARG A 79 -16.02 -1.57 -17.10
C ARG A 79 -16.65 -0.25 -17.53
N ALA A 80 -16.28 0.86 -16.88
CA ALA A 80 -16.84 2.19 -17.14
C ALA A 80 -16.16 2.88 -18.33
N LEU A 81 -14.85 2.66 -18.50
CA LEU A 81 -14.02 3.20 -19.58
C LEU A 81 -13.34 2.04 -20.33
N PRO A 82 -14.04 1.34 -21.24
CA PRO A 82 -13.43 0.30 -22.04
C PRO A 82 -12.23 0.85 -22.82
N HIS A 83 -11.13 0.08 -22.82
CA HIS A 83 -9.86 0.45 -23.45
C HIS A 83 -9.06 1.57 -22.76
N ALA A 84 -9.38 1.95 -21.52
CA ALA A 84 -8.57 2.87 -20.75
C ALA A 84 -7.12 2.36 -20.60
N LEU A 85 -6.17 3.23 -20.90
CA LEU A 85 -4.73 2.97 -20.73
C LEU A 85 -4.23 3.72 -19.50
N LEU A 86 -3.38 3.09 -18.70
CA LEU A 86 -2.85 3.65 -17.45
C LEU A 86 -2.32 5.07 -17.59
N GLN A 87 -1.58 5.32 -18.66
CA GLN A 87 -0.94 6.60 -18.93
C GLN A 87 -1.78 7.55 -19.80
N LYS A 88 -3.00 7.18 -20.14
CA LYS A 88 -3.91 7.97 -20.99
C LYS A 88 -5.27 8.20 -20.33
N ILE A 89 -5.27 8.33 -19.02
CA ILE A 89 -6.43 8.79 -18.26
C ILE A 89 -6.10 10.08 -17.52
N GLN A 90 -7.14 10.85 -17.22
CA GLN A 90 -7.03 12.06 -16.41
C GLN A 90 -8.12 12.06 -15.36
N ILE A 91 -7.78 12.46 -14.14
CA ILE A 91 -8.74 12.64 -13.04
C ILE A 91 -8.90 14.12 -12.78
N LYS A 92 -10.12 14.61 -12.76
CA LYS A 92 -10.47 16.00 -12.45
C LYS A 92 -11.45 16.06 -11.29
N ASP A 93 -11.25 17.02 -10.41
CA ASP A 93 -12.27 17.38 -9.41
C ASP A 93 -13.40 18.25 -10.05
N SER A 94 -14.40 18.60 -9.24
CA SER A 94 -15.54 19.42 -9.67
C SER A 94 -15.16 20.83 -10.14
N HIS A 95 -13.94 21.29 -9.83
CA HIS A 95 -13.40 22.59 -10.28
C HIS A 95 -12.54 22.47 -11.54
N GLY A 96 -12.40 21.25 -12.10
CA GLY A 96 -11.58 20.97 -13.27
C GLY A 96 -10.09 20.86 -12.97
N ARG A 97 -9.68 20.84 -11.69
CA ARG A 97 -8.28 20.63 -11.30
C ARG A 97 -7.88 19.20 -11.55
N VAL A 98 -6.78 19.00 -12.28
CA VAL A 98 -6.20 17.67 -12.51
C VAL A 98 -5.52 17.17 -11.26
N LEU A 99 -5.86 15.94 -10.85
CA LEU A 99 -5.33 15.31 -9.66
C LEU A 99 -4.25 14.28 -10.02
N PRO A 100 -3.15 14.22 -9.26
CA PRO A 100 -2.21 13.12 -9.34
C PRO A 100 -2.89 11.79 -9.02
N TYR A 101 -2.56 10.76 -9.80
CA TYR A 101 -3.04 9.40 -9.57
C TYR A 101 -1.93 8.39 -9.71
N GLN A 102 -2.21 7.18 -9.26
CA GLN A 102 -1.33 6.02 -9.37
C GLN A 102 -2.16 4.79 -9.67
N VAL A 103 -1.67 3.93 -10.54
CA VAL A 103 -2.22 2.58 -10.70
C VAL A 103 -1.27 1.59 -10.07
N THR A 104 -1.80 0.77 -9.16
CA THR A 104 -1.01 -0.18 -8.39
C THR A 104 -1.35 -1.61 -8.78
N ASN A 105 -0.41 -2.52 -8.63
CA ASN A 105 -0.66 -3.95 -8.73
C ASN A 105 -0.47 -4.61 -7.35
N VAL A 106 -1.37 -4.30 -6.42
CA VAL A 106 -1.35 -4.85 -5.06
C VAL A 106 -1.84 -6.30 -4.99
N ALA A 107 -2.38 -6.82 -6.09
CA ALA A 107 -2.78 -8.22 -6.24
C ALA A 107 -1.90 -8.92 -7.31
N PRO A 108 -0.59 -9.13 -7.05
CA PRO A 108 0.35 -9.63 -8.05
C PRO A 108 0.05 -11.05 -8.53
N GLN A 109 -0.92 -11.71 -7.95
CA GLN A 109 -1.41 -13.04 -8.34
C GLN A 109 -2.77 -12.98 -9.05
N ALA A 110 -3.34 -11.80 -9.27
CA ALA A 110 -4.50 -11.68 -10.14
C ALA A 110 -4.08 -12.23 -11.50
N LYS A 111 -4.55 -13.42 -11.83
CA LYS A 111 -4.30 -14.02 -13.14
C LYS A 111 -4.93 -13.09 -14.15
N ASP A 112 -4.17 -12.68 -15.14
CA ASP A 112 -4.69 -12.04 -16.33
C ASP A 112 -5.62 -13.04 -17.05
N PRO A 113 -6.95 -12.94 -16.90
CA PRO A 113 -7.87 -13.93 -17.46
C PRO A 113 -7.90 -13.88 -18.98
N GLN A 114 -7.43 -12.79 -19.58
CA GLN A 114 -7.42 -12.58 -21.04
C GLN A 114 -6.04 -12.81 -21.65
N LYS A 115 -5.00 -13.04 -20.81
CA LYS A 115 -3.61 -13.24 -21.25
C LYS A 115 -3.05 -12.07 -22.07
N VAL A 116 -3.51 -10.85 -21.79
CA VAL A 116 -3.04 -9.64 -22.46
C VAL A 116 -1.83 -8.99 -21.78
N GLY A 117 -1.31 -9.60 -20.71
CA GLY A 117 0.03 -9.30 -20.16
C GLY A 117 0.05 -8.65 -18.78
N LEU A 118 -0.91 -7.81 -18.37
CA LEU A 118 -0.87 -7.13 -17.07
C LEU A 118 -2.26 -7.08 -16.43
N ALA A 119 -2.39 -7.66 -15.24
CA ALA A 119 -3.53 -7.45 -14.39
C ALA A 119 -3.24 -6.25 -13.48
N TYR A 120 -3.91 -5.14 -13.70
CA TYR A 120 -3.84 -3.98 -12.81
C TYR A 120 -4.74 -4.21 -11.61
N GLY A 121 -4.29 -3.74 -10.43
CA GLY A 121 -5.06 -3.89 -9.20
C GLY A 121 -6.01 -2.74 -8.96
N GLU A 122 -5.49 -1.54 -8.76
CA GLU A 122 -6.25 -0.39 -8.28
C GLU A 122 -5.78 0.91 -8.93
N LEU A 123 -6.73 1.78 -9.26
CA LEU A 123 -6.51 3.20 -9.48
C LEU A 123 -6.67 3.92 -8.15
N ILE A 124 -5.67 4.69 -7.75
CA ILE A 124 -5.71 5.47 -6.52
C ILE A 124 -5.38 6.94 -6.78
N PHE A 125 -6.06 7.82 -6.06
CA PHE A 125 -5.79 9.26 -6.02
C PHE A 125 -6.16 9.81 -4.65
N GLN A 126 -5.81 11.06 -4.37
CA GLN A 126 -6.10 11.68 -3.07
C GLN A 126 -6.91 12.95 -3.22
N TYR A 127 -7.74 13.20 -2.19
CA TYR A 127 -8.52 14.41 -2.05
C TYR A 127 -8.55 14.89 -0.59
N ASP A 128 -8.54 16.20 -0.41
CA ASP A 128 -8.63 16.84 0.91
C ASP A 128 -10.07 17.28 1.14
N PHE A 129 -10.86 16.48 1.89
CA PHE A 129 -12.19 16.91 2.31
C PHE A 129 -12.08 17.92 3.45
N ALA A 130 -12.72 19.08 3.27
CA ALA A 130 -12.87 20.06 4.33
C ALA A 130 -13.78 19.55 5.46
N ALA A 131 -13.70 20.16 6.63
CA ALA A 131 -14.66 19.87 7.70
C ALA A 131 -16.08 20.22 7.24
N GLY A 132 -17.02 19.28 7.42
CA GLY A 132 -18.41 19.40 6.96
C GLY A 132 -18.64 19.07 5.49
N GLU A 133 -17.61 18.90 4.68
CA GLU A 133 -17.73 18.44 3.30
C GLU A 133 -17.98 16.92 3.26
N LYS A 134 -19.20 16.51 2.97
CA LYS A 134 -19.64 15.11 3.03
C LYS A 134 -19.44 14.34 1.74
N SER A 135 -19.26 15.02 0.63
CA SER A 135 -19.11 14.38 -0.68
C SER A 135 -18.33 15.24 -1.66
N ALA A 136 -17.66 14.57 -2.59
CA ALA A 136 -17.01 15.20 -3.73
C ALA A 136 -17.20 14.35 -4.98
N THR A 137 -17.23 15.00 -6.13
CA THR A 137 -17.42 14.32 -7.44
C THR A 137 -16.18 14.52 -8.29
N PHE A 138 -15.76 13.46 -8.95
CA PHE A 138 -14.60 13.43 -9.83
C PHE A 138 -15.00 12.90 -11.21
N THR A 139 -14.36 13.43 -12.23
CA THR A 139 -14.45 12.90 -13.59
C THR A 139 -13.14 12.17 -13.89
N ILE A 140 -13.24 10.92 -14.34
CA ILE A 140 -12.13 10.17 -14.91
C ILE A 140 -12.43 9.99 -16.39
N GLU A 141 -11.50 10.39 -17.25
CA GLU A 141 -11.70 10.40 -18.69
C GLU A 141 -10.49 9.88 -19.44
N ASN A 142 -10.71 9.26 -20.59
CA ASN A 142 -9.64 8.96 -21.54
C ASN A 142 -9.12 10.26 -22.15
N ILE A 143 -7.81 10.34 -22.37
CA ILE A 143 -7.15 11.45 -23.05
C ILE A 143 -6.26 10.93 -24.17
N ASP A 144 -6.12 11.72 -25.24
CA ASP A 144 -5.27 11.35 -26.37
C ASP A 144 -3.79 11.46 -26.05
N GLU A 145 -3.42 12.42 -25.20
CA GLU A 145 -2.06 12.65 -24.77
C GLU A 145 -1.68 11.74 -23.60
N VAL A 146 -0.40 11.60 -23.36
CA VAL A 146 0.11 10.90 -22.18
C VAL A 146 -0.05 11.81 -20.95
N ALA A 147 -0.59 11.28 -19.86
CA ALA A 147 -0.71 11.99 -18.61
C ALA A 147 0.65 12.52 -18.12
N PRO A 148 0.69 13.67 -17.44
CA PRO A 148 1.93 14.22 -16.91
C PRO A 148 2.55 13.27 -15.89
N VAL A 149 3.88 13.30 -15.79
CA VAL A 149 4.61 12.58 -14.73
C VAL A 149 4.35 13.30 -13.40
N PHE A 150 3.75 12.60 -12.47
CA PHE A 150 3.53 13.13 -11.12
C PHE A 150 4.74 12.85 -10.22
N PRO A 151 5.18 13.82 -9.40
CA PRO A 151 6.26 13.60 -8.44
C PRO A 151 5.96 12.45 -7.49
N THR A 152 6.92 11.53 -7.33
CA THR A 152 6.82 10.44 -6.35
C THR A 152 6.89 11.00 -4.95
N LYS A 153 5.86 10.73 -4.13
CA LYS A 153 5.80 11.12 -2.72
C LYS A 153 5.95 9.94 -1.76
N ALA A 154 5.73 8.73 -2.24
CA ALA A 154 5.82 7.52 -1.43
C ALA A 154 6.73 6.50 -2.12
N PHE A 155 7.73 6.01 -1.39
CA PHE A 155 8.84 5.23 -1.93
C PHE A 155 9.33 4.19 -0.94
N ALA A 156 9.73 3.03 -1.44
CA ALA A 156 10.38 1.98 -0.66
C ALA A 156 11.46 1.30 -1.49
N ARG A 157 12.53 0.86 -0.83
CA ARG A 157 13.58 0.07 -1.46
C ARG A 157 14.34 -0.83 -0.48
N HIS A 158 14.97 -1.85 -1.00
CA HIS A 158 16.03 -2.61 -0.37
C HIS A 158 17.34 -1.81 -0.41
N VAL A 159 18.14 -1.90 0.65
CA VAL A 159 19.38 -1.11 0.89
C VAL A 159 20.53 -2.06 1.17
N PRO A 160 21.08 -2.74 0.14
CA PRO A 160 22.19 -3.69 0.34
C PRO A 160 23.46 -3.02 0.85
N GLU A 161 23.67 -1.74 0.53
CA GLU A 161 24.82 -0.95 1.00
C GLU A 161 24.82 -0.70 2.51
N ARG A 162 23.68 -0.93 3.20
CA ARG A 162 23.55 -0.87 4.66
C ARG A 162 23.07 -2.21 5.22
N LEU A 163 23.78 -3.28 4.87
CA LEU A 163 23.59 -4.64 5.41
C LEU A 163 22.14 -5.17 5.23
N ASP A 164 21.57 -4.94 4.04
CA ASP A 164 20.23 -5.34 3.65
C ASP A 164 19.11 -4.67 4.45
N ASP A 165 19.27 -3.41 4.85
CA ASP A 165 18.13 -2.66 5.36
C ASP A 165 17.00 -2.64 4.32
N PHE A 166 15.76 -2.53 4.78
CA PHE A 166 14.62 -2.19 3.93
C PHE A 166 13.99 -0.90 4.45
N ALA A 167 13.98 0.13 3.61
CA ALA A 167 13.54 1.46 3.99
C ALA A 167 12.35 1.93 3.16
N TRP A 168 11.43 2.68 3.78
CA TRP A 168 10.29 3.27 3.10
C TRP A 168 9.94 4.63 3.67
N GLU A 169 9.41 5.50 2.85
CA GLU A 169 9.05 6.86 3.21
C GLU A 169 7.87 7.41 2.42
N ASN A 170 7.31 8.47 2.95
CA ASN A 170 6.48 9.39 2.20
C ASN A 170 6.94 10.85 2.44
N ASP A 171 6.10 11.82 2.06
CA ASP A 171 6.38 13.24 2.26
C ASP A 171 6.32 13.71 3.72
N ARG A 172 6.11 12.81 4.71
CA ARG A 172 6.00 13.17 6.15
C ARG A 172 6.96 12.41 7.05
N ILE A 173 7.24 11.14 6.75
CA ILE A 173 7.98 10.25 7.64
C ILE A 173 8.74 9.21 6.83
N ALA A 174 9.83 8.69 7.38
CA ALA A 174 10.49 7.51 6.86
C ALA A 174 10.65 6.44 7.92
N HIS A 175 10.89 5.24 7.48
CA HIS A 175 11.03 4.04 8.29
C HIS A 175 12.09 3.13 7.73
N ARG A 176 12.57 2.22 8.59
CA ARG A 176 13.54 1.19 8.24
C ARG A 176 13.23 -0.09 9.00
N THR A 177 13.61 -1.22 8.44
CA THR A 177 13.75 -2.49 9.14
C THR A 177 14.98 -3.23 8.61
N TYR A 178 15.38 -4.29 9.26
CA TYR A 178 16.73 -4.84 9.15
C TYR A 178 16.73 -6.20 8.46
N GLY A 179 17.66 -6.37 7.52
CA GLY A 179 17.75 -7.56 6.69
C GLY A 179 18.76 -8.60 7.14
N PRO A 180 18.92 -9.68 6.35
CA PRO A 180 19.68 -10.84 6.73
C PRO A 180 21.18 -10.55 6.85
N ALA A 181 21.73 -9.64 6.06
CA ALA A 181 23.15 -9.32 6.15
C ALA A 181 23.53 -8.67 7.49
N LEU A 182 22.64 -7.88 8.11
CA LEU A 182 22.88 -7.32 9.44
C LEU A 182 22.84 -8.40 10.53
N ALA A 183 21.94 -9.39 10.40
CA ALA A 183 21.84 -10.51 11.35
C ALA A 183 23.00 -11.52 11.23
N ALA A 184 23.67 -11.58 10.09
CA ALA A 184 24.76 -12.51 9.86
C ALA A 184 25.95 -12.22 10.80
N PRO A 185 26.63 -13.25 11.35
CA PRO A 185 27.80 -13.07 12.18
C PRO A 185 28.89 -12.24 11.49
N ALA A 186 29.64 -11.44 12.27
CA ALA A 186 30.79 -10.75 11.73
C ALA A 186 31.88 -11.77 11.34
N PRO A 187 32.52 -11.63 10.16
CA PRO A 187 33.69 -12.44 9.82
C PRO A 187 34.82 -12.27 10.85
N PRO A 188 35.67 -13.29 11.07
CA PRO A 188 36.77 -13.17 11.99
C PRO A 188 37.65 -11.96 11.68
N GLY A 189 37.93 -11.13 12.68
CA GLY A 189 38.76 -9.94 12.56
C GLY A 189 38.12 -8.72 11.87
N VAL A 190 36.85 -8.80 11.50
CA VAL A 190 36.11 -7.69 10.89
C VAL A 190 35.15 -7.08 11.91
N ALA A 191 35.31 -5.77 12.16
CA ALA A 191 34.32 -5.02 12.93
C ALA A 191 33.07 -4.81 12.07
N LYS A 192 31.96 -5.44 12.45
CA LYS A 192 30.67 -5.34 11.78
C LYS A 192 29.58 -5.28 12.84
N GLU A 193 28.62 -4.39 12.66
CA GLU A 193 27.40 -4.41 13.45
C GLU A 193 26.62 -5.71 13.21
N VAL A 194 26.13 -6.31 14.29
CA VAL A 194 25.27 -7.50 14.24
C VAL A 194 24.03 -7.21 15.07
N LEU A 195 22.87 -7.25 14.43
CA LEU A 195 21.58 -7.04 15.08
C LEU A 195 20.54 -8.03 14.55
N VAL A 196 20.00 -8.85 15.44
CA VAL A 196 18.88 -9.75 15.13
C VAL A 196 17.59 -9.13 15.67
N THR A 197 16.75 -8.64 14.78
CA THR A 197 15.49 -8.01 15.16
C THR A 197 14.53 -7.91 13.96
N SER A 198 13.23 -8.03 14.22
CA SER A 198 12.14 -7.68 13.29
C SER A 198 11.39 -6.42 13.74
N GLY A 199 12.03 -5.59 14.58
CA GLY A 199 11.51 -4.28 14.96
C GLY A 199 11.50 -3.30 13.79
N LEU A 200 10.61 -2.30 13.88
CA LEU A 200 10.50 -1.24 12.89
C LEU A 200 11.10 0.05 13.43
N ASP A 201 11.90 0.69 12.63
CA ASP A 201 12.58 1.94 12.90
C ASP A 201 11.78 3.14 12.39
N VAL A 202 12.06 4.33 12.93
CA VAL A 202 11.40 5.59 12.56
C VAL A 202 12.43 6.66 12.29
N TRP A 203 12.36 7.27 11.11
CA TRP A 203 13.17 8.42 10.74
C TRP A 203 12.30 9.67 10.64
N CYS A 204 12.60 10.66 11.45
CA CYS A 204 11.85 11.89 11.56
C CYS A 204 12.24 12.86 10.44
N LYS A 205 11.27 13.34 9.65
CA LYS A 205 11.48 14.24 8.51
C LYS A 205 11.02 15.66 8.84
N ARG A 206 11.75 16.65 8.29
CA ARG A 206 11.35 18.07 8.25
C ARG A 206 11.03 18.54 6.84
N VAL A 207 11.24 17.69 5.84
CA VAL A 207 11.14 17.99 4.41
C VAL A 207 10.18 17.02 3.72
N ALA A 208 9.49 17.50 2.70
CA ALA A 208 8.53 16.68 1.97
C ALA A 208 9.17 15.84 0.84
N TYR A 209 10.38 16.19 0.40
CA TYR A 209 11.07 15.42 -0.62
C TYR A 209 11.69 14.12 -0.06
N PRO A 210 11.96 13.13 -0.91
CA PRO A 210 12.56 11.85 -0.50
C PRO A 210 13.96 12.03 0.11
N ILE A 211 14.22 11.31 1.23
CA ILE A 211 15.48 11.40 1.97
C ILE A 211 16.26 10.08 2.06
N ILE A 212 15.63 8.95 1.80
CA ILE A 212 16.26 7.63 1.99
C ILE A 212 17.60 7.55 1.27
N ASP A 213 17.63 7.76 -0.06
CA ASP A 213 18.87 7.71 -0.84
C ASP A 213 19.89 8.79 -0.43
N ARG A 214 19.38 9.97 -0.11
CA ARG A 214 20.22 11.11 0.31
C ARG A 214 20.95 10.81 1.61
N TRP A 215 20.25 10.23 2.59
CA TRP A 215 20.79 9.97 3.91
C TRP A 215 21.75 8.77 3.90
N TYR A 216 21.37 7.68 3.25
CA TYR A 216 22.28 6.54 3.13
C TYR A 216 23.58 6.88 2.37
N ASN A 217 23.50 7.70 1.30
CA ASN A 217 24.68 8.14 0.55
C ASN A 217 25.64 9.04 1.36
N LYS A 218 25.13 9.72 2.40
CA LYS A 218 25.97 10.56 3.28
C LYS A 218 26.51 9.80 4.49
N GLY A 219 26.02 8.60 4.74
CA GLY A 219 26.53 7.69 5.75
C GLY A 219 25.88 7.83 7.13
N HIS A 220 26.21 6.87 7.99
CA HIS A 220 25.58 6.64 9.29
C HIS A 220 25.55 7.89 10.20
N ASP A 221 26.67 8.58 10.35
CA ASP A 221 26.76 9.72 11.27
C ASP A 221 25.92 10.91 10.81
N HIS A 222 25.70 11.03 9.48
CA HIS A 222 24.94 12.14 8.93
C HIS A 222 23.46 12.08 9.34
N TYR A 223 22.81 10.93 9.19
CA TYR A 223 21.38 10.84 9.46
C TYR A 223 21.03 10.73 10.95
N HIS A 224 21.99 10.49 11.82
CA HIS A 224 21.79 10.56 13.27
C HIS A 224 21.89 11.99 13.85
N THR A 225 22.14 12.99 13.00
CA THR A 225 22.17 14.40 13.40
C THR A 225 21.27 15.21 12.48
N ASP A 226 20.38 16.04 13.06
CA ASP A 226 19.50 16.91 12.27
C ASP A 226 20.32 17.98 11.53
N GLN A 227 20.45 17.80 10.22
CA GLN A 227 21.11 18.73 9.29
C GLN A 227 20.11 19.63 8.55
N GLY A 228 18.89 19.80 9.10
CA GLY A 228 17.83 20.60 8.49
C GLY A 228 16.84 19.77 7.66
N GLU A 229 17.10 18.49 7.42
CA GLU A 229 16.21 17.57 6.71
C GLU A 229 15.42 16.65 7.69
N GLY A 230 15.85 16.56 8.92
CA GLY A 230 15.38 15.64 9.96
C GLY A 230 16.49 14.72 10.45
N MET A 231 16.14 13.64 11.14
CA MET A 231 17.12 12.70 11.70
C MET A 231 16.52 11.34 12.06
N ASP A 232 17.40 10.35 12.17
CA ASP A 232 17.18 9.08 12.87
C ASP A 232 17.59 9.24 14.34
N MET A 233 16.60 9.40 15.21
CA MET A 233 16.83 9.44 16.67
C MET A 233 16.19 8.27 17.39
N PHE A 234 15.50 7.41 16.64
CA PHE A 234 14.75 6.31 17.19
C PHE A 234 15.66 5.10 17.44
N GLN A 235 15.45 4.40 18.55
CA GLN A 235 16.20 3.21 18.87
C GLN A 235 15.33 1.97 18.83
N VAL A 236 15.70 1.00 18.01
CA VAL A 236 15.00 -0.29 17.90
C VAL A 236 15.68 -1.34 18.80
N GLY A 237 16.94 -1.63 18.58
CA GLY A 237 17.67 -2.68 19.31
C GLY A 237 16.89 -4.02 19.29
N PRO A 238 16.88 -4.75 20.41
CA PRO A 238 16.13 -5.99 20.54
C PRO A 238 14.63 -5.80 20.81
N SER A 239 14.14 -4.55 20.89
CA SER A 239 12.71 -4.25 21.07
C SER A 239 11.91 -4.48 19.77
N ARG A 240 10.61 -4.21 19.82
CA ARG A 240 9.76 -4.21 18.63
C ARG A 240 9.79 -2.88 17.86
N GLY A 241 10.59 -1.92 18.33
CA GLY A 241 10.65 -0.59 17.73
C GLY A 241 9.29 0.09 17.75
N CYS A 242 8.84 0.57 16.59
CA CYS A 242 7.53 1.18 16.40
C CYS A 242 6.64 0.25 15.56
N GLY A 243 6.06 -0.79 16.20
CA GLY A 243 5.08 -1.66 15.55
C GLY A 243 5.58 -3.00 15.03
N GLY A 244 6.79 -3.43 15.38
CA GLY A 244 7.20 -4.83 15.20
C GLY A 244 6.33 -5.77 16.04
N VAL A 245 6.23 -7.03 15.62
CA VAL A 245 5.31 -8.00 16.22
C VAL A 245 6.03 -9.22 16.80
N GLY A 246 5.31 -9.99 17.60
CA GLY A 246 5.67 -11.32 18.06
C GLY A 246 4.44 -12.07 18.55
N ILE A 247 4.58 -13.36 18.84
CA ILE A 247 3.52 -14.18 19.40
C ILE A 247 3.59 -14.14 20.93
N TRP A 248 2.49 -13.76 21.56
CA TRP A 248 2.37 -13.54 23.00
C TRP A 248 1.70 -14.73 23.69
N ASN A 249 2.33 -15.29 24.72
CA ASN A 249 1.78 -16.40 25.48
C ASN A 249 1.15 -16.00 26.84
N GLY A 250 1.05 -14.70 27.11
CA GLY A 250 0.60 -14.16 28.40
C GLY A 250 1.75 -13.69 29.32
N GLN A 251 3.00 -14.07 29.02
CA GLN A 251 4.19 -13.73 29.81
C GLN A 251 5.36 -13.23 28.97
N THR A 252 5.61 -13.86 27.82
CA THR A 252 6.74 -13.56 26.97
C THR A 252 6.34 -13.44 25.51
N LEU A 253 7.11 -12.67 24.75
CA LEU A 253 6.91 -12.43 23.33
C LEU A 253 7.92 -13.25 22.52
N ALA A 254 7.45 -14.25 21.77
CA ALA A 254 8.27 -14.98 20.81
C ALA A 254 8.34 -14.20 19.50
N VAL A 255 9.56 -13.83 19.06
CA VAL A 255 9.80 -12.93 17.94
C VAL A 255 10.58 -13.61 16.82
N SER A 256 10.33 -13.21 15.58
CA SER A 256 11.13 -13.61 14.42
C SER A 256 12.52 -12.94 14.44
N GLY A 257 13.44 -13.50 13.66
CA GLY A 257 14.64 -12.78 13.22
C GLY A 257 14.35 -11.74 12.16
N ASN A 258 15.40 -11.24 11.51
CA ASN A 258 15.30 -10.27 10.41
C ASN A 258 14.53 -10.86 9.23
N TYR A 259 13.91 -10.01 8.41
CA TYR A 259 13.22 -10.47 7.21
C TYR A 259 14.20 -11.24 6.28
N GLN A 260 13.67 -12.14 5.44
CA GLN A 260 14.46 -12.97 4.55
C GLN A 260 14.28 -12.61 3.08
N ALA A 261 13.10 -12.14 2.71
CA ALA A 261 12.81 -11.73 1.35
C ALA A 261 11.85 -10.54 1.35
N TRP A 262 11.88 -9.81 0.25
CA TRP A 262 11.06 -8.63 0.05
C TRP A 262 10.46 -8.60 -1.37
N ARG A 263 9.38 -7.88 -1.53
CA ARG A 263 8.75 -7.61 -2.81
C ARG A 263 8.07 -6.24 -2.78
N ILE A 264 8.46 -5.34 -3.67
CA ILE A 264 7.79 -4.05 -3.85
C ILE A 264 6.59 -4.26 -4.78
N LEU A 265 5.42 -3.82 -4.34
CA LEU A 265 4.17 -3.89 -5.09
C LEU A 265 3.82 -2.54 -5.73
N ALA A 266 4.18 -1.44 -5.08
CA ALA A 266 3.93 -0.10 -5.58
C ALA A 266 4.94 0.91 -5.00
N ASN A 267 5.36 1.85 -5.82
CA ASN A 267 5.98 3.13 -5.46
C ASN A 267 5.34 4.20 -6.34
N GLY A 268 5.13 5.40 -5.84
CA GLY A 268 4.56 6.44 -6.71
C GLY A 268 4.10 7.71 -6.00
N PRO A 269 3.31 8.53 -6.69
CA PRO A 269 2.89 9.83 -6.19
C PRO A 269 1.94 9.75 -4.98
N VAL A 270 1.27 8.60 -4.78
CA VAL A 270 0.24 8.45 -3.74
C VAL A 270 0.65 7.41 -2.70
N ARG A 271 1.18 6.26 -3.11
CA ARG A 271 1.36 5.09 -2.23
C ARG A 271 2.65 4.36 -2.50
N THR A 272 3.33 3.94 -1.42
CA THR A 272 4.24 2.80 -1.45
C THR A 272 3.58 1.60 -0.78
N CYS A 273 3.76 0.41 -1.36
CA CYS A 273 3.29 -0.85 -0.82
C CYS A 273 4.30 -1.95 -1.11
N PHE A 274 4.62 -2.76 -0.11
CA PHE A 274 5.58 -3.84 -0.25
C PHE A 274 5.30 -4.97 0.74
N GLU A 275 5.94 -6.11 0.53
CA GLU A 275 5.89 -7.28 1.42
C GLU A 275 7.27 -7.68 1.89
N LEU A 276 7.34 -8.08 3.15
CA LEU A 276 8.49 -8.71 3.78
C LEU A 276 8.09 -10.09 4.27
N THR A 277 8.93 -11.10 4.05
CA THR A 277 8.71 -12.45 4.58
C THR A 277 9.75 -12.80 5.63
N TYR A 278 9.34 -13.50 6.66
CA TYR A 278 10.15 -13.92 7.78
C TYR A 278 10.26 -15.44 7.83
N ALA A 279 11.46 -15.96 8.10
CA ALA A 279 11.69 -17.38 8.27
C ALA A 279 10.89 -17.92 9.45
N ALA A 280 10.69 -19.23 9.48
CA ALA A 280 10.02 -19.89 10.58
C ALA A 280 10.78 -19.70 11.91
N TRP A 281 10.04 -19.38 12.97
CA TRP A 281 10.58 -19.29 14.34
C TRP A 281 9.69 -20.04 15.31
N ASP A 282 10.25 -20.44 16.45
CA ASP A 282 9.46 -21.03 17.54
C ASP A 282 8.57 -19.95 18.20
N ALA A 283 7.30 -20.25 18.26
CA ALA A 283 6.28 -19.41 18.85
C ALA A 283 5.56 -20.19 19.97
N HIS A 284 6.29 -20.50 21.04
CA HIS A 284 5.81 -21.24 22.22
C HIS A 284 5.32 -22.65 21.90
N GLY A 285 6.12 -23.43 21.17
CA GLY A 285 5.87 -24.83 20.85
C GLY A 285 5.20 -25.08 19.50
N VAL A 286 4.91 -24.03 18.74
CA VAL A 286 4.56 -24.11 17.33
C VAL A 286 5.56 -23.30 16.52
N LYS A 287 5.86 -23.73 15.29
CA LYS A 287 6.65 -22.89 14.37
C LYS A 287 5.73 -22.11 13.45
N VAL A 288 5.98 -20.81 13.37
CA VAL A 288 5.22 -19.88 12.52
C VAL A 288 6.13 -19.17 11.54
N THR A 289 5.59 -18.84 10.39
CA THR A 289 6.18 -17.88 9.44
C THR A 289 5.29 -16.64 9.38
N GLU A 290 5.84 -15.50 8.94
CA GLU A 290 5.07 -14.29 8.74
C GLU A 290 5.31 -13.74 7.33
N THR A 291 4.23 -13.27 6.69
CA THR A 291 4.27 -12.31 5.58
C THR A 291 3.66 -11.01 6.06
N LYS A 292 4.45 -9.95 6.03
CA LYS A 292 4.06 -8.61 6.45
C LYS A 292 3.93 -7.72 5.23
N ARG A 293 2.71 -7.25 4.92
CA ARG A 293 2.47 -6.23 3.90
C ARG A 293 2.38 -4.87 4.57
N ILE A 294 3.18 -3.93 4.10
CA ILE A 294 3.21 -2.55 4.60
C ILE A 294 2.79 -1.60 3.49
N THR A 295 1.89 -0.69 3.81
CA THR A 295 1.38 0.36 2.91
C THR A 295 1.52 1.70 3.60
N LEU A 296 2.14 2.67 2.92
CA LEU A 296 2.25 4.04 3.39
C LEU A 296 1.80 4.99 2.28
N ASP A 297 0.77 5.79 2.56
CA ASP A 297 0.22 6.77 1.63
C ASP A 297 0.83 8.17 1.89
N ALA A 298 0.94 8.98 0.86
CA ALA A 298 1.35 10.37 0.97
C ALA A 298 0.45 11.14 1.95
N GLY A 299 1.02 12.08 2.71
CA GLY A 299 0.30 12.89 3.69
C GLY A 299 -0.03 12.18 5.01
N HIS A 300 0.33 10.90 5.21
CA HIS A 300 0.04 10.13 6.42
C HIS A 300 1.30 9.89 7.26
N ASN A 301 1.14 9.83 8.58
CA ASN A 301 2.21 9.47 9.51
C ASN A 301 2.13 8.04 10.02
N LEU A 302 1.09 7.31 9.64
CA LEU A 302 0.91 5.90 10.01
C LEU A 302 0.96 5.01 8.78
N SER A 303 1.83 4.00 8.83
CA SER A 303 1.83 2.88 7.89
C SER A 303 0.72 1.90 8.27
N ARG A 304 -0.08 1.46 7.30
CA ARG A 304 -0.96 0.30 7.46
C ARG A 304 -0.14 -0.97 7.31
N VAL A 305 -0.24 -1.84 8.28
CA VAL A 305 0.44 -3.14 8.30
C VAL A 305 -0.60 -4.25 8.29
N GLU A 306 -0.37 -5.26 7.47
CA GLU A 306 -1.17 -6.48 7.37
C GLU A 306 -0.23 -7.66 7.55
N SER A 307 -0.24 -8.29 8.74
CA SER A 307 0.60 -9.44 9.07
C SER A 307 -0.20 -10.73 8.98
N THR A 308 0.27 -11.67 8.15
CA THR A 308 -0.32 -13.00 8.00
C THR A 308 0.65 -14.04 8.56
N PHE A 309 0.18 -14.83 9.52
CA PHE A 309 0.95 -15.89 10.16
C PHE A 309 0.49 -17.25 9.66
N HIS A 310 1.45 -18.12 9.34
CA HIS A 310 1.17 -19.51 9.00
C HIS A 310 1.89 -20.43 9.98
N VAL A 311 1.16 -21.36 10.58
CA VAL A 311 1.76 -22.45 11.38
C VAL A 311 2.30 -23.49 10.41
N VAL A 312 3.61 -23.73 10.47
CA VAL A 312 4.33 -24.64 9.57
C VAL A 312 4.79 -25.93 10.26
N GLU A 313 4.79 -25.94 11.61
CA GLU A 313 5.12 -27.13 12.43
C GLU A 313 4.40 -27.01 13.78
N GLY A 314 3.90 -28.15 14.28
CA GLY A 314 3.11 -28.25 15.50
C GLY A 314 1.60 -28.12 15.25
N ASP A 315 0.81 -28.30 16.32
CA ASP A 315 -0.65 -28.20 16.25
C ASP A 315 -1.10 -26.74 16.13
N ALA A 316 -1.70 -26.40 15.00
CA ALA A 316 -2.16 -25.05 14.73
C ALA A 316 -3.31 -24.66 15.69
N PRO A 317 -3.14 -23.64 16.54
CA PRO A 317 -4.22 -23.13 17.38
C PRO A 317 -5.28 -22.44 16.51
N ALA A 318 -6.51 -22.34 17.02
CA ALA A 318 -7.59 -21.61 16.34
C ALA A 318 -7.24 -20.13 16.14
N ALA A 319 -6.45 -19.56 17.04
CA ALA A 319 -5.93 -18.20 16.94
C ALA A 319 -4.62 -18.04 17.73
N LEU A 320 -3.76 -17.15 17.24
CA LEU A 320 -2.56 -16.68 17.90
C LEU A 320 -2.84 -15.32 18.58
N ASN A 321 -2.30 -15.08 19.76
CA ASN A 321 -2.24 -13.73 20.32
C ASN A 321 -0.97 -13.06 19.79
N VAL A 322 -1.14 -12.00 19.05
CA VAL A 322 -0.03 -11.23 18.47
C VAL A 322 0.17 -9.97 19.29
N GLY A 323 1.37 -9.79 19.82
CA GLY A 323 1.78 -8.55 20.50
C GLY A 323 2.41 -7.59 19.49
N ILE A 324 1.83 -6.40 19.35
CA ILE A 324 2.35 -5.30 18.52
C ILE A 324 3.00 -4.31 19.48
N GLY A 325 4.32 -4.08 19.33
CA GLY A 325 5.09 -3.39 20.35
C GLY A 325 5.50 -1.97 20.02
N LEU A 326 5.54 -1.13 21.06
CA LEU A 326 6.26 0.14 21.09
C LEU A 326 7.43 0.01 22.06
N ASN A 327 8.64 0.40 21.62
CA ASN A 327 9.83 0.39 22.47
C ASN A 327 9.63 1.31 23.68
N LYS A 328 9.85 0.81 24.90
CA LYS A 328 9.79 1.59 26.15
C LYS A 328 10.86 2.68 26.22
N ASN A 329 11.97 2.50 25.49
CA ASN A 329 13.04 3.50 25.37
C ASN A 329 13.27 3.86 23.89
N PRO A 330 12.40 4.69 23.30
CA PRO A 330 12.34 4.92 21.86
C PRO A 330 13.37 5.92 21.35
N THR A 331 14.33 6.37 22.16
CA THR A 331 15.23 7.44 21.76
C THR A 331 16.69 7.02 21.84
N ASP A 332 17.52 7.71 21.10
CA ASP A 332 18.94 7.46 21.02
C ASP A 332 19.67 7.68 22.36
N ARG A 333 20.90 7.18 22.42
CA ARG A 333 21.74 7.12 23.62
C ARG A 333 21.81 8.44 24.38
N GLY A 334 21.59 8.37 25.70
CA GLY A 334 21.76 9.50 26.62
C GLY A 334 20.61 10.48 26.65
N GLN A 335 19.54 10.27 25.93
CA GLN A 335 18.36 11.13 25.97
C GLN A 335 17.51 10.89 27.22
N ASP A 336 17.45 9.66 27.72
CA ASP A 336 16.68 9.25 28.91
C ASP A 336 15.31 9.96 28.97
N PRO A 337 14.40 9.66 28.04
CA PRO A 337 13.19 10.42 27.84
C PRO A 337 12.18 10.16 28.96
N ARG A 338 11.42 11.21 29.32
CA ARG A 338 10.19 11.01 30.06
C ARG A 338 9.10 10.53 29.09
N ILE A 339 8.58 9.35 29.34
CA ILE A 339 7.52 8.75 28.50
C ILE A 339 6.16 9.07 29.09
N GLU A 340 5.29 9.66 28.28
CA GLU A 340 3.88 9.86 28.57
C GLU A 340 3.06 8.86 27.74
N LEU A 341 2.58 7.81 28.41
CA LEU A 341 1.82 6.72 27.80
C LEU A 341 0.32 7.06 27.80
N SER A 342 -0.38 6.70 26.73
CA SER A 342 -1.84 6.73 26.65
C SER A 342 -2.36 5.46 26.00
N GLN A 343 -3.42 4.90 26.58
CA GLN A 343 -4.07 3.67 26.11
C GLN A 343 -5.58 3.88 26.03
N SER A 344 -6.20 3.36 24.98
CA SER A 344 -7.65 3.32 24.85
C SER A 344 -8.09 1.97 24.30
N ALA A 345 -8.69 1.15 25.14
CA ALA A 345 -9.24 -0.14 24.71
C ALA A 345 -10.40 0.04 23.74
N GLU A 346 -11.23 1.07 23.94
CA GLU A 346 -12.34 1.39 23.04
C GLU A 346 -11.85 1.70 21.62
N GLN A 347 -10.71 2.40 21.51
CA GLN A 347 -10.13 2.79 20.22
C GLN A 347 -9.12 1.76 19.68
N GLY A 348 -8.68 0.79 20.51
CA GLY A 348 -7.60 -0.13 20.15
C GLY A 348 -6.26 0.59 20.01
N THR A 349 -6.03 1.68 20.76
CA THR A 349 -4.85 2.53 20.59
C THR A 349 -3.90 2.47 21.75
N LEU A 350 -2.62 2.43 21.43
CA LEU A 350 -1.50 2.63 22.34
C LEU A 350 -0.62 3.73 21.77
N THR A 351 -0.39 4.80 22.52
CA THR A 351 0.44 5.93 22.10
C THR A 351 1.47 6.27 23.15
N GLN A 352 2.64 6.68 22.72
CA GLN A 352 3.70 7.23 23.55
C GLN A 352 4.03 8.65 23.09
N TRP A 353 4.40 9.50 24.03
CA TRP A 353 5.05 10.77 23.76
C TRP A 353 6.34 10.85 24.59
N ALA A 354 7.47 10.82 23.89
CA ALA A 354 8.80 10.86 24.50
C ALA A 354 9.30 12.29 24.55
N VAL A 355 9.40 12.85 25.76
CA VAL A 355 9.98 14.18 26.01
C VAL A 355 11.47 14.02 26.24
N GLN A 356 12.27 14.48 25.29
CA GLN A 356 13.72 14.33 25.26
C GLN A 356 14.45 15.61 25.67
N LYS A 357 15.73 15.48 25.99
CA LYS A 357 16.58 16.61 26.39
C LYS A 357 16.96 17.52 25.21
N THR A 358 17.23 16.94 24.03
CA THR A 358 17.81 17.67 22.89
C THR A 358 17.02 17.53 21.58
N ASN A 359 16.78 16.36 21.06
CA ASN A 359 16.34 16.12 19.68
C ASN A 359 14.84 16.39 19.40
N GLY A 360 14.18 17.16 20.26
CA GLY A 360 12.76 17.40 20.19
C GLY A 360 11.96 16.29 20.85
N GLN A 361 10.65 16.26 20.60
CA GLN A 361 9.71 15.32 21.23
C GLN A 361 9.15 14.39 20.17
N LEU A 362 9.00 13.12 20.53
CA LEU A 362 8.61 12.06 19.60
C LEU A 362 7.34 11.36 20.05
N GLY A 363 6.29 11.44 19.26
CA GLY A 363 5.10 10.61 19.40
C GLY A 363 5.25 9.30 18.61
N THR A 364 4.87 8.17 19.20
CA THR A 364 4.71 6.89 18.51
C THR A 364 3.34 6.31 18.77
N ALA A 365 2.79 5.51 17.87
CA ALA A 365 1.46 4.93 18.04
C ALA A 365 1.31 3.56 17.39
N VAL A 366 0.47 2.74 18.02
CA VAL A 366 -0.19 1.56 17.45
C VAL A 366 -1.69 1.81 17.47
N VAL A 367 -2.35 1.54 16.35
CA VAL A 367 -3.81 1.52 16.24
C VAL A 367 -4.21 0.14 15.70
N ALA A 368 -4.87 -0.66 16.53
CA ALA A 368 -5.37 -1.97 16.17
C ALA A 368 -6.84 -1.91 15.70
N SER A 369 -7.26 -2.89 14.90
CA SER A 369 -8.68 -3.06 14.61
C SER A 369 -9.43 -3.47 15.89
N PRO A 370 -10.57 -2.83 16.23
CA PRO A 370 -11.31 -3.17 17.44
C PRO A 370 -11.79 -4.61 17.47
N GLU A 371 -12.08 -5.19 16.32
CA GLU A 371 -12.55 -6.59 16.18
C GLU A 371 -11.48 -7.62 16.52
N ASP A 372 -10.20 -7.27 16.33
CA ASP A 372 -9.06 -8.14 16.64
C ASP A 372 -8.43 -7.81 18.00
N PHE A 373 -8.78 -6.68 18.61
CA PHE A 373 -8.19 -6.19 19.87
C PHE A 373 -8.55 -7.10 21.04
N VAL A 374 -7.53 -7.49 21.81
CA VAL A 374 -7.66 -8.32 23.02
C VAL A 374 -7.38 -7.54 24.29
N GLY A 375 -6.35 -6.68 24.28
CA GLY A 375 -5.94 -5.92 25.46
C GLY A 375 -4.55 -5.32 25.30
N PHE A 376 -4.02 -4.87 26.43
CA PHE A 376 -2.66 -4.36 26.55
C PHE A 376 -1.83 -5.32 27.40
N ALA A 377 -0.54 -5.34 27.15
CA ALA A 377 0.46 -6.05 27.95
C ALA A 377 1.78 -5.29 27.92
N ASP A 378 2.72 -5.73 28.72
CA ASP A 378 4.07 -5.21 28.79
C ASP A 378 5.05 -6.37 28.88
N ASP A 379 6.17 -6.26 28.17
CA ASP A 379 7.36 -7.04 28.47
C ASP A 379 8.50 -6.13 28.98
N GLU A 380 9.70 -6.68 29.11
CA GLU A 380 10.86 -5.91 29.58
C GLU A 380 11.15 -4.67 28.72
N ARG A 381 10.92 -4.75 27.40
CA ARG A 381 11.36 -3.76 26.42
C ARG A 381 10.22 -3.02 25.72
N ASN A 382 9.00 -3.56 25.78
CA ASN A 382 7.91 -3.06 24.96
C ASN A 382 6.63 -2.84 25.76
N HIS A 383 5.90 -1.80 25.40
CA HIS A 383 4.47 -1.72 25.63
C HIS A 383 3.76 -2.40 24.45
N LEU A 384 2.77 -3.24 24.71
CA LEU A 384 2.14 -4.12 23.72
C LEU A 384 0.64 -3.85 23.58
N VAL A 385 0.19 -3.82 22.33
CA VAL A 385 -1.21 -4.06 21.96
C VAL A 385 -1.33 -5.53 21.58
N ILE A 386 -2.22 -6.25 22.24
CA ILE A 386 -2.48 -7.67 21.93
C ILE A 386 -3.69 -7.75 21.02
N VAL A 387 -3.52 -8.44 19.90
CA VAL A 387 -4.59 -8.72 18.93
C VAL A 387 -4.69 -10.21 18.66
N ARG A 388 -5.88 -10.66 18.23
CA ARG A 388 -6.13 -12.05 17.86
C ARG A 388 -5.96 -12.25 16.36
N ALA A 389 -5.11 -13.19 15.96
CA ALA A 389 -4.82 -13.52 14.57
C ALA A 389 -5.14 -15.00 14.29
N ALA A 390 -6.08 -15.28 13.41
CA ALA A 390 -6.27 -16.65 12.91
C ALA A 390 -5.14 -16.98 11.92
N PRO A 391 -4.52 -18.17 12.01
CA PRO A 391 -3.51 -18.60 11.04
C PRO A 391 -4.03 -18.51 9.59
N GLY A 392 -3.22 -17.95 8.70
CA GLY A 392 -3.58 -17.74 7.30
C GLY A 392 -4.47 -16.52 7.02
N ARG A 393 -4.97 -15.84 8.06
CA ARG A 393 -5.72 -14.59 7.92
C ARG A 393 -4.85 -13.39 8.33
N ALA A 394 -4.84 -12.34 7.51
CA ALA A 394 -4.13 -11.11 7.84
C ALA A 394 -4.78 -10.40 9.03
N VAL A 395 -3.98 -10.02 10.01
CA VAL A 395 -4.36 -9.05 11.03
C VAL A 395 -3.89 -7.66 10.59
N ARG A 396 -4.78 -6.67 10.70
CA ARG A 396 -4.50 -5.30 10.25
C ARG A 396 -4.32 -4.37 11.43
N TYR A 397 -3.29 -3.53 11.35
CA TYR A 397 -3.03 -2.48 12.32
C TYR A 397 -2.29 -1.30 11.65
N TYR A 398 -2.17 -0.19 12.37
CA TYR A 398 -1.46 0.99 11.89
C TYR A 398 -0.40 1.39 12.90
N VAL A 399 0.77 1.79 12.39
CA VAL A 399 1.92 2.19 13.19
C VAL A 399 2.66 3.34 12.56
N GLY A 400 3.23 4.20 13.39
CA GLY A 400 4.06 5.30 12.92
C GLY A 400 4.32 6.32 14.00
N ALA A 401 4.87 7.47 13.60
CA ALA A 401 5.32 8.47 14.53
C ALA A 401 5.06 9.91 14.07
N GLY A 402 5.12 10.83 15.04
CA GLY A 402 5.08 12.25 14.84
C GLY A 402 6.20 12.93 15.64
N TRP A 403 6.81 13.95 15.07
CA TRP A 403 7.92 14.70 15.66
C TRP A 403 7.57 16.18 15.77
N ASP A 404 7.87 16.80 16.92
CA ASP A 404 7.53 18.21 17.16
C ASP A 404 8.22 19.18 16.20
N ARG A 405 9.39 18.79 15.64
CA ARG A 405 10.12 19.61 14.67
C ARG A 405 9.74 19.33 13.21
N SER A 406 8.79 18.44 12.97
CA SER A 406 8.30 18.15 11.61
C SER A 406 7.40 19.25 11.03
N GLY A 407 6.91 20.16 11.87
CA GLY A 407 5.93 21.17 11.50
C GLY A 407 4.46 20.72 11.56
N HIS A 408 4.21 19.44 11.94
CA HIS A 408 2.87 18.86 11.95
C HIS A 408 2.32 18.59 13.37
N PHE A 409 3.19 18.33 14.33
CA PHE A 409 2.82 17.94 15.69
C PHE A 409 3.60 18.77 16.71
N PRO A 410 3.19 20.00 16.99
CA PRO A 410 3.93 20.87 17.91
C PRO A 410 4.00 20.34 19.35
N ASP A 411 3.05 19.47 19.71
CA ASP A 411 2.90 18.94 21.04
C ASP A 411 2.21 17.56 21.05
N ARG A 412 2.09 16.99 22.24
CA ARG A 412 1.41 15.73 22.51
C ARG A 412 -0.08 15.75 22.15
N GLU A 413 -0.74 16.86 22.41
CA GLU A 413 -2.17 17.04 22.18
C GLU A 413 -2.48 16.98 20.69
N ALA A 414 -1.67 17.61 19.84
CA ALA A 414 -1.78 17.54 18.39
C ALA A 414 -1.56 16.11 17.87
N TRP A 415 -0.60 15.38 18.45
CA TRP A 415 -0.38 13.96 18.12
C TRP A 415 -1.58 13.09 18.49
N LEU A 416 -2.11 13.22 19.72
CA LEU A 416 -3.27 12.47 20.17
C LEU A 416 -4.53 12.79 19.34
N ALA A 417 -4.72 14.06 18.97
CA ALA A 417 -5.82 14.47 18.10
C ALA A 417 -5.72 13.84 16.71
N TYR A 418 -4.51 13.77 16.14
CA TYR A 418 -4.26 13.09 14.87
C TYR A 418 -4.62 11.60 14.96
N ILE A 419 -4.18 10.89 16.02
CA ILE A 419 -4.51 9.48 16.23
C ILE A 419 -6.02 9.27 16.36
N ALA A 420 -6.70 10.09 17.14
CA ALA A 420 -8.14 10.02 17.30
C ALA A 420 -8.90 10.25 15.98
N GLN A 421 -8.45 11.22 15.16
CA GLN A 421 -9.02 11.44 13.84
C GLN A 421 -8.75 10.26 12.90
N HIS A 422 -7.54 9.69 12.94
CA HIS A 422 -7.19 8.49 12.14
C HIS A 422 -8.12 7.32 12.49
N VAL A 423 -8.35 7.04 13.78
CA VAL A 423 -9.29 5.99 14.22
C VAL A 423 -10.70 6.22 13.67
N LYS A 424 -11.21 7.46 13.75
CA LYS A 424 -12.53 7.80 13.19
C LYS A 424 -12.59 7.54 11.68
N ARG A 425 -11.56 7.94 10.93
CA ARG A 425 -11.48 7.75 9.48
C ARG A 425 -11.44 6.27 9.10
N VAL A 426 -10.64 5.46 9.78
CA VAL A 426 -10.54 4.01 9.55
C VAL A 426 -11.87 3.30 9.83
N ARG A 427 -12.61 3.71 10.87
CA ARG A 427 -13.92 3.14 11.24
C ARG A 427 -15.06 3.61 10.33
N SER A 428 -14.90 4.73 9.66
CA SER A 428 -15.88 5.30 8.75
C SER A 428 -15.20 5.57 7.39
N PRO A 429 -14.91 4.52 6.61
CA PRO A 429 -14.28 4.68 5.31
C PRO A 429 -15.18 5.45 4.34
N VAL A 430 -14.58 6.07 3.35
CA VAL A 430 -15.33 6.70 2.26
C VAL A 430 -16.07 5.64 1.44
N ARG A 431 -17.24 6.00 0.92
CA ARG A 431 -18.00 5.22 -0.06
C ARG A 431 -17.67 5.73 -1.46
N VAL A 432 -17.47 4.82 -2.38
CA VAL A 432 -17.15 5.11 -3.78
C VAL A 432 -18.32 4.62 -4.64
N GLU A 433 -18.96 5.53 -5.36
CA GLU A 433 -20.02 5.23 -6.31
C GLU A 433 -19.55 5.63 -7.71
N ILE A 434 -19.71 4.73 -8.67
CA ILE A 434 -19.26 4.90 -10.05
C ILE A 434 -20.47 4.94 -10.97
N ASN A 435 -20.61 6.05 -11.69
CA ASN A 435 -21.62 6.25 -12.71
C ASN A 435 -20.91 6.29 -14.07
N PRO A 436 -21.20 5.34 -14.96
CA PRO A 436 -20.63 5.27 -16.30
C PRO A 436 -20.98 6.47 -17.16
#